data_acfdd17340bf8cad95503e7a92b247a9
#
_entry.id   acfdd17340bf8cad95503e7a92b247a9
#
_cell.length_a   1.000
_cell.length_b   1.000
_cell.length_c   1.000
_cell.angle_alpha   90.00
_cell.angle_beta   90.00
_cell.angle_gamma   90.00
#
_symmetry.space_group_name_H-M   'P 1'
#
loop_
_entity.id
_entity.type
_entity.pdbx_description
1 polymer ?
#
loop_
_entity_poly.entity_id
_entity_poly.type
_entity_poly.pdbx_seq_one_letter_code
_entity_poly.pdbx_strand_id
1 'polypeptide(L)'
;MIDALYNGGLNAIATTWWATMVWPVLWILIKIVCVLAPLMGAVAYLTLWERKLLGFMQVRIGPNRVGPFGLLQPIADAIKLLTKELITPSAVAPGLFRLGPIMAIMPALAAWVAIPFGPEVALTNLNAGLLLIMAITSIEVYGVIIAGWASNSKYAFLGALRASAQMVSYEIAMGFCFLVVIMVTGSMNLTEIVLGQGKGEMASMGLNFLSWNWLPLFPIFMVYLISGVAETNRHPFDVVEGEAEIVAGHMVEYSGMGFAIFFLAEYASMWLVSILAVIMFLGGWMSPIDSTLFNLIPGWIWLGIKTFVVVSMFIWIRATFPRFRYDQIMRLGWKIFIPVTLVWLLIVGAWLHSPWNIWK
;
A
#
# COMPACT_ATOMS: atom_id res chain seq x y z
N MET A 1 -8.43 23.09 -12.01
CA MET A 1 -8.57 22.30 -13.27
C MET A 1 -9.72 21.28 -13.17
N ILE A 2 -9.79 20.46 -12.12
CA ILE A 2 -10.85 19.45 -11.90
C ILE A 2 -12.23 20.12 -11.77
N ASP A 3 -12.34 21.20 -10.99
CA ASP A 3 -13.60 21.95 -10.83
C ASP A 3 -14.03 22.68 -12.10
N ALA A 4 -13.09 23.11 -12.92
CA ALA A 4 -13.39 23.71 -14.23
C ALA A 4 -13.98 22.70 -15.21
N LEU A 5 -13.51 21.46 -15.19
CA LEU A 5 -14.06 20.35 -15.99
C LEU A 5 -15.45 19.94 -15.49
N TYR A 6 -15.65 19.92 -14.18
CA TYR A 6 -16.94 19.61 -13.56
C TYR A 6 -17.99 20.66 -13.95
N ASN A 7 -17.65 21.95 -13.77
CA ASN A 7 -18.54 23.07 -14.10
C ASN A 7 -18.78 23.20 -15.61
N GLY A 8 -17.77 22.92 -16.43
CA GLY A 8 -17.91 22.86 -17.88
C GLY A 8 -18.90 21.81 -18.35
N GLY A 9 -18.85 20.62 -17.73
CA GLY A 9 -19.82 19.56 -17.97
C GLY A 9 -21.24 19.93 -17.51
N LEU A 10 -21.39 20.58 -16.35
CA LEU A 10 -22.68 21.07 -15.87
C LEU A 10 -23.29 22.09 -16.82
N ASN A 11 -22.51 23.04 -17.33
CA ASN A 11 -22.97 24.07 -18.26
C ASN A 11 -23.35 23.48 -19.63
N ALA A 12 -22.70 22.40 -20.06
CA ALA A 12 -23.02 21.71 -21.32
C ALA A 12 -24.32 20.88 -21.24
N ILE A 13 -24.74 20.47 -20.03
CA ILE A 13 -25.87 19.54 -19.79
C ILE A 13 -27.04 20.27 -19.12
N ALA A 14 -27.10 21.58 -19.17
CA ALA A 14 -27.94 22.51 -18.38
C ALA A 14 -29.46 22.33 -18.46
N THR A 15 -30.00 21.12 -18.36
CA THR A 15 -31.43 20.90 -18.14
C THR A 15 -31.69 19.86 -17.06
N THR A 16 -32.02 20.36 -15.91
CA THR A 16 -32.84 19.85 -14.80
C THR A 16 -32.34 18.63 -14.02
N TRP A 17 -32.69 17.41 -14.32
CA TRP A 17 -32.39 16.24 -13.47
C TRP A 17 -31.04 15.57 -13.80
N TRP A 18 -30.59 15.70 -15.05
CA TRP A 18 -29.27 15.20 -15.46
C TRP A 18 -28.13 15.90 -14.74
N ALA A 19 -28.19 17.22 -14.62
CA ALA A 19 -27.15 18.00 -13.96
C ALA A 19 -27.10 17.75 -12.43
N THR A 20 -28.26 17.47 -11.81
CA THR A 20 -28.34 17.30 -10.35
C THR A 20 -28.17 15.86 -9.89
N MET A 21 -28.59 14.87 -10.69
CA MET A 21 -28.56 13.46 -10.29
C MET A 21 -27.51 12.64 -11.05
N VAL A 22 -27.47 12.77 -12.37
CA VAL A 22 -26.64 11.88 -13.20
C VAL A 22 -25.18 12.37 -13.30
N TRP A 23 -24.98 13.66 -13.54
CA TRP A 23 -23.64 14.23 -13.71
C TRP A 23 -22.73 14.05 -12.47
N PRO A 24 -23.18 14.33 -11.24
CA PRO A 24 -22.34 14.10 -10.06
C PRO A 24 -21.93 12.64 -9.90
N VAL A 25 -22.83 11.70 -10.18
CA VAL A 25 -22.52 10.25 -10.11
C VAL A 25 -21.52 9.86 -11.19
N LEU A 26 -21.73 10.30 -12.44
CA LEU A 26 -20.76 10.03 -13.52
C LEU A 26 -19.40 10.64 -13.22
N TRP A 27 -19.36 11.85 -12.67
CA TRP A 27 -18.12 12.51 -12.30
C TRP A 27 -17.34 11.76 -11.23
N ILE A 28 -18.03 11.23 -10.20
CA ILE A 28 -17.43 10.37 -9.17
C ILE A 28 -16.88 9.09 -9.81
N LEU A 29 -17.64 8.45 -10.70
CA LEU A 29 -17.18 7.25 -11.41
C LEU A 29 -15.95 7.53 -12.26
N ILE A 30 -15.90 8.65 -12.98
CA ILE A 30 -14.73 9.07 -13.76
C ILE A 30 -13.52 9.24 -12.85
N LYS A 31 -13.66 9.92 -11.71
CA LYS A 31 -12.58 10.08 -10.72
C LYS A 31 -12.07 8.74 -10.22
N ILE A 32 -12.96 7.83 -9.88
CA ILE A 32 -12.61 6.47 -9.42
C ILE A 32 -11.82 5.73 -10.50
N VAL A 33 -12.30 5.74 -11.73
CA VAL A 33 -11.61 5.07 -12.85
C VAL A 33 -10.25 5.69 -13.12
N CYS A 34 -10.14 7.04 -13.05
CA CYS A 34 -8.85 7.74 -13.22
C CYS A 34 -7.79 7.37 -12.17
N VAL A 35 -8.20 6.91 -11.00
CA VAL A 35 -7.26 6.42 -9.95
C VAL A 35 -7.05 4.92 -10.08
N LEU A 36 -8.13 4.14 -10.20
CA LEU A 36 -8.02 2.67 -10.20
C LEU A 36 -7.38 2.11 -11.49
N ALA A 37 -7.62 2.70 -12.66
CA ALA A 37 -7.05 2.17 -13.90
C ALA A 37 -5.50 2.28 -13.95
N PRO A 38 -4.87 3.44 -13.62
CA PRO A 38 -3.42 3.51 -13.48
C PRO A 38 -2.88 2.61 -12.36
N LEU A 39 -3.59 2.49 -11.23
CA LEU A 39 -3.21 1.60 -10.15
C LEU A 39 -3.17 0.14 -10.59
N MET A 40 -4.21 -0.36 -11.26
CA MET A 40 -4.26 -1.72 -11.79
C MET A 40 -3.16 -1.96 -12.82
N GLY A 41 -2.86 -0.95 -13.64
CA GLY A 41 -1.69 -0.96 -14.53
C GLY A 41 -0.38 -1.07 -13.75
N ALA A 42 -0.19 -0.27 -12.72
CA ALA A 42 0.99 -0.29 -11.86
C ALA A 42 1.15 -1.64 -11.14
N VAL A 43 0.07 -2.22 -10.63
CA VAL A 43 0.04 -3.56 -10.02
C VAL A 43 0.45 -4.63 -11.02
N ALA A 44 -0.11 -4.62 -12.23
CA ALA A 44 0.24 -5.57 -13.28
C ALA A 44 1.72 -5.47 -13.69
N TYR A 45 2.22 -4.26 -13.93
CA TYR A 45 3.62 -4.05 -14.31
C TYR A 45 4.60 -4.26 -13.15
N LEU A 46 4.15 -4.18 -11.90
CA LEU A 46 4.99 -4.52 -10.75
C LEU A 46 5.41 -6.00 -10.78
N THR A 47 4.55 -6.90 -11.24
CA THR A 47 4.90 -8.33 -11.39
C THR A 47 6.02 -8.53 -12.41
N LEU A 48 6.03 -7.77 -13.49
CA LEU A 48 7.10 -7.78 -14.48
C LEU A 48 8.38 -7.19 -13.90
N TRP A 49 8.28 -6.05 -13.20
CA TRP A 49 9.41 -5.38 -12.57
C TRP A 49 10.09 -6.29 -11.55
N GLU A 50 9.31 -6.95 -10.70
CA GLU A 50 9.82 -7.91 -9.72
C GLU A 50 10.63 -9.03 -10.39
N ARG A 51 10.06 -9.68 -11.42
CA ARG A 51 10.76 -10.75 -12.15
C ARG A 51 12.04 -10.26 -12.83
N LYS A 52 12.08 -9.03 -13.32
CA LYS A 52 13.28 -8.43 -13.91
C LYS A 52 14.31 -8.07 -12.87
N LEU A 53 13.90 -7.41 -11.79
CA LEU A 53 14.80 -7.01 -10.72
C LEU A 53 15.47 -8.22 -10.06
N LEU A 54 14.68 -9.26 -9.74
CA LEU A 54 15.20 -10.54 -9.26
C LEU A 54 16.14 -11.20 -10.28
N GLY A 55 15.81 -11.14 -11.57
CA GLY A 55 16.68 -11.62 -12.64
C GLY A 55 18.04 -10.92 -12.66
N PHE A 56 18.05 -9.60 -12.58
CA PHE A 56 19.29 -8.82 -12.54
C PHE A 56 20.16 -9.13 -11.32
N MET A 57 19.55 -9.28 -10.14
CA MET A 57 20.26 -9.66 -8.93
C MET A 57 20.84 -11.09 -8.99
N GLN A 58 20.18 -11.98 -9.72
CA GLN A 58 20.62 -13.36 -9.94
C GLN A 58 21.51 -13.54 -11.18
N VAL A 59 21.96 -12.42 -11.80
CA VAL A 59 22.78 -12.40 -13.03
C VAL A 59 22.13 -13.18 -14.19
N ARG A 60 20.80 -13.09 -14.31
CA ARG A 60 20.03 -13.69 -15.41
C ARG A 60 19.06 -12.69 -16.01
N ILE A 61 18.67 -12.93 -17.26
CA ILE A 61 17.68 -12.11 -17.95
C ILE A 61 16.27 -12.54 -17.46
N GLY A 62 15.48 -11.56 -17.00
CA GLY A 62 14.08 -11.76 -16.66
C GLY A 62 13.21 -11.98 -17.92
N PRO A 63 11.86 -11.97 -17.82
CA PRO A 63 10.97 -12.16 -18.95
C PRO A 63 11.25 -11.17 -20.10
N ASN A 64 11.54 -11.66 -21.31
CA ASN A 64 11.88 -10.84 -22.46
C ASN A 64 11.27 -11.33 -23.78
N ARG A 65 10.55 -12.47 -23.80
CA ARG A 65 10.05 -13.13 -25.00
C ARG A 65 8.66 -12.65 -25.45
N VAL A 66 7.78 -12.30 -24.49
CA VAL A 66 6.41 -11.90 -24.79
C VAL A 66 6.35 -10.39 -25.02
N GLY A 67 6.32 -9.99 -26.29
CA GLY A 67 6.42 -8.58 -26.70
C GLY A 67 7.82 -7.97 -26.54
N PRO A 68 7.98 -6.68 -26.90
CA PRO A 68 9.25 -5.98 -26.74
C PRO A 68 9.68 -5.97 -25.28
N PHE A 69 10.87 -6.49 -24.99
CA PHE A 69 11.42 -6.55 -23.63
C PHE A 69 10.52 -7.23 -22.57
N GLY A 70 9.55 -8.07 -23.00
CA GLY A 70 8.62 -8.75 -22.09
C GLY A 70 7.47 -7.89 -21.57
N LEU A 71 7.20 -6.71 -22.16
CA LEU A 71 6.16 -5.78 -21.69
C LEU A 71 4.74 -6.37 -21.77
N LEU A 72 4.49 -7.31 -22.65
CA LEU A 72 3.19 -7.98 -22.77
C LEU A 72 3.02 -9.18 -21.81
N GLN A 73 4.05 -9.52 -21.02
CA GLN A 73 3.98 -10.65 -20.08
C GLN A 73 2.86 -10.53 -19.05
N PRO A 74 2.64 -9.38 -18.38
CA PRO A 74 1.53 -9.23 -17.43
C PRO A 74 0.16 -9.44 -18.08
N ILE A 75 -0.01 -9.00 -19.33
CA ILE A 75 -1.26 -9.19 -20.08
C ILE A 75 -1.47 -10.68 -20.41
N ALA A 76 -0.42 -11.38 -20.83
CA ALA A 76 -0.47 -12.82 -21.09
C ALA A 76 -0.80 -13.62 -19.81
N ASP A 77 -0.21 -13.24 -18.67
CA ASP A 77 -0.49 -13.86 -17.38
C ASP A 77 -1.94 -13.59 -16.94
N ALA A 78 -2.47 -12.37 -17.16
CA ALA A 78 -3.86 -12.04 -16.88
C ALA A 78 -4.84 -12.84 -17.75
N ILE A 79 -4.60 -12.93 -19.07
CA ILE A 79 -5.43 -13.73 -19.98
C ILE A 79 -5.42 -15.20 -19.59
N LYS A 80 -4.25 -15.74 -19.25
CA LYS A 80 -4.13 -17.12 -18.78
C LYS A 80 -4.98 -17.39 -17.54
N LEU A 81 -4.97 -16.50 -16.55
CA LEU A 81 -5.75 -16.65 -15.33
C LEU A 81 -7.24 -16.44 -15.54
N LEU A 82 -7.64 -15.56 -16.49
CA LEU A 82 -9.04 -15.36 -16.88
C LEU A 82 -9.63 -16.57 -17.63
N THR A 83 -8.83 -17.23 -18.46
CA THR A 83 -9.28 -18.39 -19.23
C THR A 83 -9.17 -19.71 -18.47
N LYS A 84 -8.46 -19.72 -17.33
CA LYS A 84 -8.32 -20.90 -16.51
C LYS A 84 -9.62 -21.23 -15.76
N GLU A 85 -9.96 -22.51 -15.70
CA GLU A 85 -11.16 -22.98 -15.02
C GLU A 85 -11.17 -22.63 -13.52
N LEU A 86 -12.33 -22.14 -13.04
CA LEU A 86 -12.59 -21.89 -11.64
C LEU A 86 -13.08 -23.17 -10.97
N ILE A 87 -12.19 -23.83 -10.27
CA ILE A 87 -12.49 -25.06 -9.54
C ILE A 87 -12.99 -24.71 -8.13
N THR A 88 -14.17 -25.22 -7.77
CA THR A 88 -14.69 -25.17 -6.42
C THR A 88 -14.70 -26.58 -5.85
N PRO A 89 -13.87 -26.89 -4.85
CA PRO A 89 -13.88 -28.21 -4.22
C PRO A 89 -15.24 -28.54 -3.61
N SER A 90 -15.62 -29.85 -3.58
CA SER A 90 -16.94 -30.28 -3.12
C SER A 90 -17.20 -30.05 -1.63
N ALA A 91 -16.14 -29.97 -0.84
CA ALA A 91 -16.22 -29.83 0.62
C ALA A 91 -16.22 -28.38 1.11
N VAL A 92 -16.16 -27.37 0.23
CA VAL A 92 -16.13 -25.96 0.60
C VAL A 92 -17.52 -25.37 0.84
N ALA A 93 -17.59 -24.29 1.61
CA ALA A 93 -18.79 -23.45 1.73
C ALA A 93 -18.80 -22.43 0.56
N PRO A 94 -19.61 -22.62 -0.51
CA PRO A 94 -19.42 -21.90 -1.79
C PRO A 94 -19.64 -20.39 -1.68
N GLY A 95 -20.53 -19.95 -0.81
CA GLY A 95 -20.80 -18.52 -0.58
C GLY A 95 -19.61 -17.82 0.06
N LEU A 96 -19.09 -18.36 1.16
CA LEU A 96 -17.94 -17.81 1.88
C LEU A 96 -16.66 -17.96 1.06
N PHE A 97 -16.53 -19.05 0.30
CA PHE A 97 -15.37 -19.27 -0.57
C PHE A 97 -15.22 -18.18 -1.66
N ARG A 98 -16.35 -17.71 -2.21
CA ARG A 98 -16.35 -16.59 -3.16
C ARG A 98 -16.18 -15.23 -2.48
N LEU A 99 -16.62 -15.10 -1.23
CA LEU A 99 -16.52 -13.86 -0.47
C LEU A 99 -15.07 -13.55 -0.07
N GLY A 100 -14.25 -14.57 0.23
CA GLY A 100 -12.86 -14.40 0.66
C GLY A 100 -12.03 -13.48 -0.26
N PRO A 101 -11.88 -13.79 -1.56
CA PRO A 101 -11.14 -12.95 -2.50
C PRO A 101 -11.71 -11.54 -2.63
N ILE A 102 -13.04 -11.37 -2.57
CA ILE A 102 -13.70 -10.06 -2.63
C ILE A 102 -13.32 -9.21 -1.42
N MET A 103 -13.33 -9.81 -0.23
CA MET A 103 -12.96 -9.14 1.01
C MET A 103 -11.47 -8.81 1.10
N ALA A 104 -10.61 -9.49 0.34
CA ALA A 104 -9.20 -9.15 0.25
C ALA A 104 -8.96 -7.97 -0.70
N ILE A 105 -9.53 -7.99 -1.92
CA ILE A 105 -9.24 -6.95 -2.92
C ILE A 105 -10.00 -5.64 -2.68
N MET A 106 -11.24 -5.72 -2.17
CA MET A 106 -12.08 -4.52 -1.99
C MET A 106 -11.43 -3.50 -1.05
N PRO A 107 -10.91 -3.86 0.14
CA PRO A 107 -10.21 -2.92 1.01
C PRO A 107 -8.93 -2.38 0.39
N ALA A 108 -8.12 -3.23 -0.24
CA ALA A 108 -6.88 -2.82 -0.90
C ALA A 108 -7.10 -1.72 -1.96
N LEU A 109 -8.22 -1.77 -2.69
CA LEU A 109 -8.59 -0.73 -3.65
C LEU A 109 -9.30 0.47 -3.00
N ALA A 110 -10.16 0.24 -2.00
CA ALA A 110 -10.94 1.30 -1.36
C ALA A 110 -10.06 2.28 -0.56
N ALA A 111 -8.96 1.83 0.02
CA ALA A 111 -8.03 2.68 0.78
C ALA A 111 -7.45 3.83 -0.07
N TRP A 112 -7.39 3.69 -1.39
CA TRP A 112 -6.91 4.72 -2.31
C TRP A 112 -7.79 5.97 -2.38
N VAL A 113 -9.01 5.92 -1.87
CA VAL A 113 -9.93 7.06 -1.80
C VAL A 113 -9.35 8.23 -1.00
N ALA A 114 -8.58 7.94 0.05
CA ALA A 114 -8.01 8.96 0.93
C ALA A 114 -6.60 9.40 0.54
N ILE A 115 -5.97 8.79 -0.47
CA ILE A 115 -4.60 9.11 -0.89
C ILE A 115 -4.58 10.39 -1.72
N PRO A 116 -3.87 11.45 -1.28
CA PRO A 116 -3.67 12.64 -2.07
C PRO A 116 -2.48 12.48 -3.03
N PHE A 117 -2.68 12.83 -4.29
CA PHE A 117 -1.65 12.83 -5.34
C PHE A 117 -0.99 14.19 -5.53
N GLY A 118 -1.53 15.22 -4.88
CA GLY A 118 -1.03 16.59 -4.93
C GLY A 118 -1.83 17.49 -3.97
N PRO A 119 -1.47 18.79 -3.84
CA PRO A 119 -2.14 19.69 -2.90
C PRO A 119 -3.65 19.81 -3.15
N GLU A 120 -4.06 19.79 -4.43
CA GLU A 120 -5.46 19.91 -4.86
C GLU A 120 -5.96 18.64 -5.58
N VAL A 121 -5.12 17.61 -5.70
CA VAL A 121 -5.43 16.40 -6.47
C VAL A 121 -5.63 15.26 -5.49
N ALA A 122 -6.84 15.14 -4.97
CA ALA A 122 -7.30 14.01 -4.15
C ALA A 122 -8.70 13.61 -4.60
N LEU A 123 -9.07 12.34 -4.41
CA LEU A 123 -10.46 11.91 -4.60
C LEU A 123 -11.36 12.56 -3.56
N THR A 124 -10.92 12.52 -2.30
CA THR A 124 -11.56 13.14 -1.16
C THR A 124 -10.49 13.70 -0.22
N ASN A 125 -10.66 14.91 0.27
CA ASN A 125 -9.81 15.50 1.30
C ASN A 125 -10.49 15.32 2.65
N LEU A 126 -10.17 14.23 3.34
CA LEU A 126 -10.78 13.84 4.61
C LEU A 126 -9.88 14.23 5.78
N ASN A 127 -10.43 14.93 6.78
CA ASN A 127 -9.70 15.30 8.00
C ASN A 127 -9.21 14.07 8.80
N ALA A 128 -9.92 12.93 8.70
CA ALA A 128 -9.55 11.66 9.31
C ALA A 128 -9.08 10.63 8.26
N GLY A 129 -8.40 11.06 7.19
CA GLY A 129 -8.00 10.21 6.07
C GLY A 129 -7.15 9.02 6.49
N LEU A 130 -6.19 9.24 7.39
CA LEU A 130 -5.32 8.18 7.89
C LEU A 130 -6.10 7.12 8.69
N LEU A 131 -7.04 7.56 9.56
CA LEU A 131 -7.89 6.64 10.32
C LEU A 131 -8.78 5.80 9.40
N LEU A 132 -9.31 6.41 8.33
CA LEU A 132 -10.10 5.70 7.33
C LEU A 132 -9.27 4.61 6.63
N ILE A 133 -8.03 4.91 6.24
CA ILE A 133 -7.16 3.92 5.60
C ILE A 133 -6.93 2.73 6.54
N MET A 134 -6.57 2.98 7.80
CA MET A 134 -6.37 1.90 8.76
C MET A 134 -7.63 1.06 8.99
N ALA A 135 -8.80 1.70 9.08
CA ALA A 135 -10.05 0.98 9.25
C ALA A 135 -10.37 0.09 8.04
N ILE A 136 -10.06 0.55 6.83
CA ILE A 136 -10.29 -0.21 5.60
C ILE A 136 -9.28 -1.35 5.47
N THR A 137 -7.98 -1.12 5.74
CA THR A 137 -6.95 -2.17 5.65
C THR A 137 -7.19 -3.28 6.65
N SER A 138 -7.66 -2.98 7.86
CA SER A 138 -8.04 -4.00 8.85
C SER A 138 -9.10 -5.00 8.35
N ILE A 139 -9.95 -4.60 7.41
CA ILE A 139 -10.96 -5.50 6.81
C ILE A 139 -10.30 -6.58 5.92
N GLU A 140 -9.13 -6.32 5.34
CA GLU A 140 -8.43 -7.27 4.48
C GLU A 140 -8.10 -8.58 5.21
N VAL A 141 -7.78 -8.49 6.50
CA VAL A 141 -7.50 -9.65 7.36
C VAL A 141 -8.68 -10.64 7.39
N TYR A 142 -9.91 -10.13 7.41
CA TYR A 142 -11.09 -11.00 7.38
C TYR A 142 -11.22 -11.77 6.06
N GLY A 143 -10.75 -11.19 4.95
CA GLY A 143 -10.70 -11.89 3.66
C GLY A 143 -9.85 -13.16 3.73
N VAL A 144 -8.68 -13.07 4.36
CA VAL A 144 -7.77 -14.21 4.59
C VAL A 144 -8.38 -15.26 5.52
N ILE A 145 -8.99 -14.82 6.63
CA ILE A 145 -9.63 -15.74 7.60
C ILE A 145 -10.80 -16.49 6.95
N ILE A 146 -11.67 -15.77 6.25
CA ILE A 146 -12.85 -16.35 5.58
C ILE A 146 -12.41 -17.34 4.49
N ALA A 147 -11.37 -17.00 3.71
CA ALA A 147 -10.86 -17.86 2.66
C ALA A 147 -10.33 -19.20 3.22
N GLY A 148 -9.52 -19.15 4.28
CA GLY A 148 -9.00 -20.35 4.92
C GLY A 148 -10.08 -21.20 5.59
N TRP A 149 -11.05 -20.57 6.25
CA TRP A 149 -12.18 -21.26 6.87
C TRP A 149 -13.09 -21.93 5.82
N ALA A 150 -13.45 -21.20 4.78
CA ALA A 150 -14.35 -21.67 3.74
C ALA A 150 -13.77 -22.81 2.91
N SER A 151 -12.46 -22.90 2.80
CA SER A 151 -11.75 -23.95 2.06
C SER A 151 -11.89 -25.35 2.68
N ASN A 152 -12.31 -25.44 3.95
CA ASN A 152 -12.48 -26.70 4.69
C ASN A 152 -11.26 -27.66 4.58
N SER A 153 -10.05 -27.08 4.47
CA SER A 153 -8.78 -27.78 4.38
C SER A 153 -7.94 -27.45 5.61
N LYS A 154 -7.28 -28.45 6.18
CA LYS A 154 -6.42 -28.27 7.37
C LYS A 154 -5.27 -27.30 7.09
N TYR A 155 -4.66 -27.40 5.92
CA TYR A 155 -3.54 -26.53 5.52
C TYR A 155 -4.00 -25.09 5.27
N ALA A 156 -5.12 -24.90 4.57
CA ALA A 156 -5.69 -23.57 4.31
C ALA A 156 -6.08 -22.88 5.63
N PHE A 157 -6.71 -23.59 6.55
CA PHE A 157 -7.10 -23.06 7.85
C PHE A 157 -5.91 -22.65 8.71
N LEU A 158 -4.90 -23.53 8.85
CA LEU A 158 -3.68 -23.20 9.60
C LEU A 158 -2.89 -22.05 8.96
N GLY A 159 -2.83 -21.99 7.62
CA GLY A 159 -2.22 -20.88 6.89
C GLY A 159 -2.93 -19.57 7.15
N ALA A 160 -4.26 -19.56 7.08
CA ALA A 160 -5.06 -18.37 7.37
C ALA A 160 -4.88 -17.86 8.81
N LEU A 161 -4.85 -18.76 9.81
CA LEU A 161 -4.61 -18.37 11.20
C LEU A 161 -3.23 -17.74 11.41
N ARG A 162 -2.19 -18.31 10.78
CA ARG A 162 -0.83 -17.75 10.85
C ARG A 162 -0.74 -16.38 10.15
N ALA A 163 -1.32 -16.27 8.95
CA ALA A 163 -1.35 -15.02 8.19
C ALA A 163 -2.07 -13.91 8.94
N SER A 164 -3.28 -14.19 9.43
CA SER A 164 -4.07 -13.20 10.16
C SER A 164 -3.40 -12.75 11.46
N ALA A 165 -2.80 -13.67 12.22
CA ALA A 165 -2.06 -13.31 13.42
C ALA A 165 -0.85 -12.43 13.11
N GLN A 166 -0.14 -12.68 12.00
CA GLN A 166 0.94 -11.84 11.52
C GLN A 166 0.42 -10.45 11.14
N MET A 167 -0.54 -10.36 10.22
CA MET A 167 -1.10 -9.09 9.74
C MET A 167 -1.56 -8.20 10.91
N VAL A 168 -2.39 -8.72 11.82
CA VAL A 168 -2.87 -7.97 13.00
C VAL A 168 -1.73 -7.48 13.88
N SER A 169 -0.71 -8.31 14.12
CA SER A 169 0.42 -7.94 14.98
C SER A 169 1.24 -6.80 14.41
N TYR A 170 1.47 -6.79 13.11
CA TYR A 170 2.24 -5.74 12.42
C TYR A 170 1.39 -4.49 12.14
N GLU A 171 0.09 -4.64 11.92
CA GLU A 171 -0.85 -3.52 11.82
C GLU A 171 -0.87 -2.68 13.11
N ILE A 172 -0.85 -3.33 14.29
CA ILE A 172 -0.74 -2.63 15.58
C ILE A 172 0.58 -1.82 15.64
N ALA A 173 1.70 -2.42 15.23
CA ALA A 173 2.99 -1.71 15.23
C ALA A 173 2.98 -0.51 14.26
N MET A 174 2.38 -0.65 13.07
CA MET A 174 2.20 0.46 12.12
C MET A 174 1.26 1.53 12.66
N GLY A 175 0.20 1.15 13.34
CA GLY A 175 -0.70 2.08 14.01
C GLY A 175 0.03 3.00 15.00
N PHE A 176 0.96 2.47 15.79
CA PHE A 176 1.81 3.28 16.64
C PHE A 176 2.77 4.19 15.85
N CYS A 177 3.31 3.73 14.71
CA CYS A 177 4.10 4.60 13.83
C CYS A 177 3.28 5.78 13.33
N PHE A 178 2.03 5.55 12.93
CA PHE A 178 1.12 6.61 12.52
C PHE A 178 0.80 7.59 13.64
N LEU A 179 0.57 7.09 14.86
CA LEU A 179 0.34 7.95 16.02
C LEU A 179 1.52 8.91 16.28
N VAL A 180 2.76 8.44 16.13
CA VAL A 180 3.94 9.31 16.25
C VAL A 180 3.93 10.42 15.19
N VAL A 181 3.59 10.10 13.94
CA VAL A 181 3.53 11.12 12.87
C VAL A 181 2.38 12.09 13.10
N ILE A 182 1.20 11.62 13.51
CA ILE A 182 0.05 12.47 13.88
C ILE A 182 0.43 13.43 15.01
N MET A 183 1.17 12.95 16.02
CA MET A 183 1.60 13.76 17.15
C MET A 183 2.54 14.88 16.73
N VAL A 184 3.40 14.63 15.73
CA VAL A 184 4.32 15.63 15.17
C VAL A 184 3.58 16.66 14.33
N THR A 185 2.64 16.23 13.48
CA THR A 185 1.94 17.09 12.51
C THR A 185 0.69 17.75 13.10
N GLY A 186 0.10 17.17 14.15
CA GLY A 186 -1.14 17.64 14.77
C GLY A 186 -2.40 17.37 13.91
N SER A 187 -2.31 16.64 12.81
CA SER A 187 -3.42 16.35 11.91
C SER A 187 -3.44 14.89 11.44
N MET A 188 -4.65 14.35 11.19
CA MET A 188 -4.86 13.07 10.54
C MET A 188 -5.12 13.20 9.03
N ASN A 189 -5.11 14.43 8.51
CA ASN A 189 -5.27 14.71 7.10
C ASN A 189 -3.94 14.48 6.37
N LEU A 190 -3.93 13.59 5.40
CA LEU A 190 -2.72 13.22 4.66
C LEU A 190 -2.10 14.40 3.90
N THR A 191 -2.92 15.32 3.39
CA THR A 191 -2.44 16.53 2.72
C THR A 191 -1.70 17.44 3.70
N GLU A 192 -2.24 17.65 4.90
CA GLU A 192 -1.62 18.46 5.94
C GLU A 192 -0.33 17.83 6.47
N ILE A 193 -0.29 16.49 6.58
CA ILE A 193 0.92 15.76 6.94
C ILE A 193 2.06 16.03 5.95
N VAL A 194 1.78 16.01 4.66
CA VAL A 194 2.78 16.32 3.63
C VAL A 194 3.20 17.80 3.74
N LEU A 195 2.25 18.72 3.79
CA LEU A 195 2.55 20.16 3.87
C LEU A 195 3.33 20.52 5.15
N GLY A 196 3.08 19.81 6.24
CA GLY A 196 3.83 19.96 7.51
C GLY A 196 5.32 19.64 7.36
N GLN A 197 5.68 18.66 6.52
CA GLN A 197 7.08 18.27 6.30
C GLN A 197 7.87 19.29 5.47
N GLY A 198 7.22 20.20 4.76
CA GLY A 198 7.86 21.29 4.02
C GLY A 198 8.18 22.52 4.89
N LYS A 199 7.88 22.48 6.19
CA LYS A 199 8.17 23.55 7.13
C LYS A 199 9.45 23.21 7.90
N GLY A 200 10.29 24.21 8.18
CA GLY A 200 11.50 24.03 8.97
C GLY A 200 12.70 24.76 8.38
N GLU A 201 13.73 24.95 9.20
CA GLU A 201 14.94 25.69 8.82
C GLU A 201 15.68 25.05 7.65
N MET A 202 15.74 23.72 7.59
CA MET A 202 16.39 23.00 6.49
C MET A 202 15.65 23.16 5.15
N ALA A 203 14.32 23.25 5.19
CA ALA A 203 13.52 23.54 4.01
C ALA A 203 13.77 24.97 3.48
N SER A 204 13.94 25.94 4.37
CA SER A 204 14.28 27.32 3.99
C SER A 204 15.66 27.44 3.31
N MET A 205 16.56 26.50 3.53
CA MET A 205 17.88 26.38 2.87
C MET A 205 17.79 25.68 1.51
N GLY A 206 16.60 25.28 1.06
CA GLY A 206 16.39 24.56 -0.19
C GLY A 206 16.68 23.05 -0.16
N LEU A 207 16.99 22.49 1.01
CA LEU A 207 17.27 21.07 1.24
C LEU A 207 16.06 20.38 1.86
N ASN A 208 14.95 20.31 1.10
CA ASN A 208 13.68 19.77 1.58
C ASN A 208 13.81 18.35 2.14
N PHE A 209 14.64 17.49 1.53
CA PHE A 209 14.78 16.09 1.93
C PHE A 209 15.31 15.91 3.36
N LEU A 210 16.04 16.88 3.92
CA LEU A 210 16.52 16.87 5.32
C LEU A 210 15.44 17.34 6.31
N SER A 211 14.43 18.10 5.83
CA SER A 211 13.31 18.56 6.65
C SER A 211 12.22 17.49 6.81
N TRP A 212 12.24 16.44 5.99
CA TRP A 212 11.23 15.39 6.01
C TRP A 212 11.30 14.54 7.30
N ASN A 213 10.20 13.94 7.67
CA ASN A 213 10.06 13.15 8.89
C ASN A 213 10.96 11.90 8.96
N TRP A 214 11.50 11.41 7.84
CA TRP A 214 12.35 10.22 7.85
C TRP A 214 13.61 10.37 8.68
N LEU A 215 14.20 11.57 8.73
CA LEU A 215 15.43 11.81 9.48
C LEU A 215 15.18 11.89 11.00
N PRO A 216 14.30 12.78 11.51
CA PRO A 216 14.05 12.86 12.96
C PRO A 216 13.31 11.64 13.50
N LEU A 217 12.51 10.95 12.69
CA LEU A 217 11.76 9.76 13.08
C LEU A 217 12.35 8.46 12.47
N PHE A 218 13.66 8.43 12.25
CA PHE A 218 14.35 7.31 11.58
C PHE A 218 14.01 5.93 12.18
N PRO A 219 14.01 5.70 13.51
CA PRO A 219 13.63 4.40 14.06
C PRO A 219 12.20 4.00 13.75
N ILE A 220 11.25 4.96 13.78
CA ILE A 220 9.85 4.73 13.46
C ILE A 220 9.68 4.44 11.96
N PHE A 221 10.40 5.16 11.10
CA PHE A 221 10.42 4.90 9.66
C PHE A 221 10.91 3.47 9.35
N MET A 222 11.97 3.01 10.02
CA MET A 222 12.46 1.64 9.87
C MET A 222 11.46 0.59 10.36
N VAL A 223 10.83 0.81 11.52
CA VAL A 223 9.77 -0.08 12.02
C VAL A 223 8.61 -0.13 11.04
N TYR A 224 8.19 1.03 10.50
CA TYR A 224 7.12 1.11 9.51
C TYR A 224 7.45 0.31 8.24
N LEU A 225 8.64 0.48 7.66
CA LEU A 225 9.04 -0.24 6.45
C LEU A 225 9.06 -1.76 6.66
N ILE A 226 9.63 -2.21 7.78
CA ILE A 226 9.70 -3.65 8.07
C ILE A 226 8.30 -4.21 8.35
N SER A 227 7.46 -3.47 9.10
CA SER A 227 6.07 -3.86 9.36
C SER A 227 5.25 -3.92 8.08
N GLY A 228 5.48 -2.98 7.15
CA GLY A 228 4.82 -2.97 5.84
C GLY A 228 5.16 -4.18 4.97
N VAL A 229 6.43 -4.63 4.97
CA VAL A 229 6.81 -5.88 4.30
C VAL A 229 6.13 -7.09 4.95
N ALA A 230 5.99 -7.09 6.28
CA ALA A 230 5.36 -8.17 7.01
C ALA A 230 3.83 -8.19 6.82
N GLU A 231 3.17 -7.03 6.74
CA GLU A 231 1.73 -6.92 6.50
C GLU A 231 1.34 -7.40 5.11
N THR A 232 2.17 -7.10 4.10
CA THR A 232 1.95 -7.57 2.73
C THR A 232 2.33 -9.03 2.52
N ASN A 233 2.57 -9.80 3.58
CA ASN A 233 2.96 -11.22 3.56
C ASN A 233 4.11 -11.55 2.60
N ARG A 234 5.01 -10.57 2.35
CA ARG A 234 6.14 -10.74 1.44
C ARG A 234 7.37 -11.27 2.15
N HIS A 235 8.15 -12.02 1.39
CA HIS A 235 9.45 -12.51 1.84
C HIS A 235 10.33 -11.34 2.35
N PRO A 236 10.96 -11.41 3.55
CA PRO A 236 11.26 -12.60 4.36
C PRO A 236 10.16 -13.05 5.34
N PHE A 237 9.04 -12.35 5.44
CA PHE A 237 7.93 -12.64 6.36
C PHE A 237 6.82 -13.48 5.72
N ASP A 238 7.12 -14.17 4.64
CA ASP A 238 6.21 -15.01 3.88
C ASP A 238 5.99 -16.36 4.55
N VAL A 239 5.18 -16.37 5.60
CA VAL A 239 4.78 -17.60 6.32
C VAL A 239 3.63 -18.30 5.62
N VAL A 240 2.90 -17.58 4.79
CA VAL A 240 1.67 -18.05 4.13
C VAL A 240 2.00 -18.86 2.88
N GLU A 241 2.91 -18.36 2.04
CA GLU A 241 3.33 -19.01 0.79
C GLU A 241 4.48 -20.03 0.99
N GLY A 242 4.84 -20.31 2.23
CA GLY A 242 5.90 -21.24 2.54
C GLY A 242 5.61 -22.64 2.03
N GLU A 243 5.84 -22.92 0.73
CA GLU A 243 5.60 -24.23 0.11
C GLU A 243 6.14 -25.42 0.92
N ALA A 244 7.25 -25.20 1.62
CA ALA A 244 7.86 -26.21 2.46
C ALA A 244 7.11 -26.48 3.77
N GLU A 245 6.27 -25.54 4.26
CA GLU A 245 5.56 -25.67 5.54
C GLU A 245 4.06 -25.93 5.37
N ILE A 246 3.36 -25.14 4.54
CA ILE A 246 1.88 -25.11 4.46
C ILE A 246 1.38 -25.10 2.99
N VAL A 247 2.19 -25.51 2.04
CA VAL A 247 1.90 -25.60 0.60
C VAL A 247 1.67 -24.19 -0.04
N ALA A 248 0.50 -23.58 0.14
CA ALA A 248 0.20 -22.20 -0.28
C ALA A 248 -0.82 -21.53 0.68
N GLY A 249 -0.83 -21.94 1.94
CA GLY A 249 -1.67 -21.36 2.98
C GLY A 249 -3.13 -21.27 2.63
N HIS A 250 -3.75 -20.11 2.84
CA HIS A 250 -5.19 -19.86 2.58
C HIS A 250 -5.57 -19.92 1.10
N MET A 251 -4.61 -19.82 0.18
CA MET A 251 -4.84 -19.83 -1.27
C MET A 251 -4.81 -21.23 -1.90
N VAL A 252 -4.49 -22.30 -1.14
CA VAL A 252 -4.27 -23.66 -1.65
C VAL A 252 -5.40 -24.16 -2.54
N GLU A 253 -6.64 -23.93 -2.11
CA GLU A 253 -7.84 -24.46 -2.80
C GLU A 253 -8.35 -23.52 -3.93
N TYR A 254 -7.78 -22.33 -4.05
CA TYR A 254 -8.21 -21.37 -5.07
C TYR A 254 -7.50 -21.61 -6.40
N SER A 255 -8.24 -21.50 -7.52
CA SER A 255 -7.72 -21.64 -8.88
C SER A 255 -8.10 -20.45 -9.74
N GLY A 256 -7.43 -20.29 -10.90
CA GLY A 256 -7.76 -19.29 -11.90
C GLY A 256 -7.88 -17.87 -11.34
N MET A 257 -9.01 -17.24 -11.61
CA MET A 257 -9.26 -15.86 -11.18
C MET A 257 -9.37 -15.71 -9.66
N GLY A 258 -9.86 -16.72 -8.92
CA GLY A 258 -9.94 -16.68 -7.45
C GLY A 258 -8.56 -16.51 -6.82
N PHE A 259 -7.56 -17.24 -7.29
CA PHE A 259 -6.17 -17.11 -6.88
C PHE A 259 -5.58 -15.75 -7.33
N ALA A 260 -5.86 -15.33 -8.58
CA ALA A 260 -5.36 -14.07 -9.10
C ALA A 260 -5.78 -12.85 -8.29
N ILE A 261 -7.01 -12.85 -7.75
CA ILE A 261 -7.55 -11.73 -6.96
C ILE A 261 -6.76 -11.55 -5.66
N PHE A 262 -6.35 -12.62 -4.97
CA PHE A 262 -5.49 -12.50 -3.78
C PHE A 262 -4.13 -11.90 -4.14
N PHE A 263 -3.49 -12.37 -5.20
CA PHE A 263 -2.24 -11.78 -5.68
C PHE A 263 -2.39 -10.30 -6.06
N LEU A 264 -3.48 -9.93 -6.72
CA LEU A 264 -3.76 -8.53 -7.05
C LEU A 264 -3.94 -7.68 -5.77
N ALA A 265 -4.61 -8.23 -4.75
CA ALA A 265 -4.76 -7.55 -3.47
C ALA A 265 -3.40 -7.33 -2.79
N GLU A 266 -2.55 -8.35 -2.69
CA GLU A 266 -1.21 -8.23 -2.11
C GLU A 266 -0.34 -7.18 -2.82
N TYR A 267 -0.33 -7.17 -4.16
CA TYR A 267 0.43 -6.16 -4.91
C TYR A 267 -0.17 -4.75 -4.76
N ALA A 268 -1.50 -4.64 -4.68
CA ALA A 268 -2.15 -3.36 -4.41
C ALA A 268 -1.82 -2.84 -3.00
N SER A 269 -1.79 -3.73 -2.00
CA SER A 269 -1.37 -3.39 -0.62
C SER A 269 0.10 -3.01 -0.55
N MET A 270 1.00 -3.64 -1.34
CA MET A 270 2.40 -3.19 -1.47
C MET A 270 2.51 -1.75 -1.96
N TRP A 271 1.75 -1.38 -2.99
CA TRP A 271 1.70 0.00 -3.47
C TRP A 271 1.13 0.94 -2.41
N LEU A 272 0.07 0.54 -1.71
CA LEU A 272 -0.58 1.34 -0.66
C LEU A 272 0.39 1.62 0.51
N VAL A 273 1.03 0.59 1.05
CA VAL A 273 2.00 0.73 2.13
C VAL A 273 3.19 1.59 1.70
N SER A 274 3.66 1.43 0.46
CA SER A 274 4.77 2.21 -0.07
C SER A 274 4.43 3.69 -0.28
N ILE A 275 3.24 4.00 -0.79
CA ILE A 275 2.82 5.41 -0.95
C ILE A 275 2.57 6.07 0.40
N LEU A 276 2.05 5.34 1.39
CA LEU A 276 1.92 5.82 2.77
C LEU A 276 3.29 6.11 3.40
N ALA A 277 4.31 5.26 3.18
CA ALA A 277 5.68 5.55 3.59
C ALA A 277 6.18 6.88 3.03
N VAL A 278 5.90 7.13 1.76
CA VAL A 278 6.31 8.37 1.09
C VAL A 278 5.55 9.58 1.63
N ILE A 279 4.24 9.47 1.86
CA ILE A 279 3.41 10.55 2.39
C ILE A 279 3.80 10.88 3.84
N MET A 280 4.02 9.88 4.67
CA MET A 280 4.26 10.06 6.10
C MET A 280 5.69 10.49 6.43
N PHE A 281 6.67 10.00 5.68
CA PHE A 281 8.08 10.15 6.02
C PHE A 281 8.95 10.81 4.95
N LEU A 282 8.63 10.69 3.67
CA LEU A 282 9.46 11.13 2.56
C LEU A 282 8.92 12.38 1.83
N GLY A 283 8.10 13.18 2.51
CA GLY A 283 7.61 14.46 1.97
C GLY A 283 6.62 14.36 0.81
N GLY A 284 5.98 13.19 0.59
CA GLY A 284 4.93 13.02 -0.42
C GLY A 284 5.36 13.50 -1.81
N TRP A 285 4.58 14.42 -2.38
CA TRP A 285 4.81 15.02 -3.70
C TRP A 285 5.84 16.15 -3.74
N MET A 286 6.43 16.52 -2.60
CA MET A 286 7.43 17.59 -2.56
C MET A 286 8.72 17.18 -3.28
N SER A 287 9.37 18.16 -3.95
CA SER A 287 10.70 17.96 -4.53
C SER A 287 11.76 17.77 -3.44
N PRO A 288 12.77 16.90 -3.65
CA PRO A 288 13.85 16.70 -2.67
C PRO A 288 14.70 17.96 -2.44
N ILE A 289 14.92 18.73 -3.49
CA ILE A 289 15.72 19.94 -3.48
C ILE A 289 14.91 21.06 -4.11
N ASP A 290 14.88 22.20 -3.48
CA ASP A 290 14.22 23.38 -4.02
C ASP A 290 15.13 24.07 -5.03
N SER A 291 15.06 23.64 -6.29
CA SER A 291 15.77 24.25 -7.42
C SER A 291 14.84 24.41 -8.60
N THR A 292 15.14 25.37 -9.47
CA THR A 292 14.33 25.66 -10.65
C THR A 292 14.13 24.44 -11.56
N LEU A 293 15.12 23.57 -11.68
CA LEU A 293 15.03 22.34 -12.49
C LEU A 293 14.10 21.29 -11.86
N PHE A 294 14.18 21.10 -10.53
CA PHE A 294 13.34 20.11 -9.82
C PHE A 294 11.89 20.56 -9.70
N ASN A 295 11.66 21.89 -9.64
CA ASN A 295 10.31 22.45 -9.56
C ASN A 295 9.57 22.43 -10.91
N LEU A 296 10.25 22.20 -12.03
CA LEU A 296 9.61 21.94 -13.34
C LEU A 296 8.86 20.61 -13.37
N ILE A 297 9.25 19.65 -12.51
CA ILE A 297 8.64 18.32 -12.47
C ILE A 297 7.36 18.41 -11.62
N PRO A 298 6.19 18.04 -12.17
CA PRO A 298 4.94 18.02 -11.40
C PRO A 298 5.04 17.13 -10.15
N GLY A 299 4.43 17.56 -9.04
CA GLY A 299 4.52 16.86 -7.75
C GLY A 299 4.06 15.40 -7.78
N TRP A 300 3.04 15.06 -8.58
CA TRP A 300 2.57 13.68 -8.71
C TRP A 300 3.62 12.74 -9.31
N ILE A 301 4.55 13.25 -10.14
CA ILE A 301 5.68 12.47 -10.66
C ILE A 301 6.68 12.18 -9.53
N TRP A 302 6.98 13.17 -8.67
CA TRP A 302 7.82 12.97 -7.51
C TRP A 302 7.26 11.92 -6.56
N LEU A 303 5.96 11.98 -6.30
CA LEU A 303 5.25 10.98 -5.51
C LEU A 303 5.42 9.58 -6.13
N GLY A 304 5.22 9.46 -7.45
CA GLY A 304 5.36 8.20 -8.19
C GLY A 304 6.79 7.64 -8.13
N ILE A 305 7.81 8.48 -8.36
CA ILE A 305 9.23 8.07 -8.32
C ILE A 305 9.59 7.56 -6.93
N LYS A 306 9.28 8.32 -5.87
CA LYS A 306 9.57 7.92 -4.48
C LYS A 306 8.87 6.61 -4.11
N THR A 307 7.59 6.49 -4.46
CA THR A 307 6.83 5.26 -4.22
C THR A 307 7.43 4.07 -4.96
N PHE A 308 7.84 4.26 -6.22
CA PHE A 308 8.49 3.22 -7.00
C PHE A 308 9.83 2.78 -6.39
N VAL A 309 10.60 3.70 -5.82
CA VAL A 309 11.85 3.39 -5.10
C VAL A 309 11.55 2.53 -3.86
N VAL A 310 10.55 2.90 -3.05
CA VAL A 310 10.17 2.13 -1.85
C VAL A 310 9.66 0.73 -2.22
N VAL A 311 8.80 0.61 -3.25
CA VAL A 311 8.35 -0.70 -3.76
C VAL A 311 9.52 -1.54 -4.25
N SER A 312 10.47 -0.93 -4.97
CA SER A 312 11.69 -1.63 -5.44
C SER A 312 12.57 -2.08 -4.27
N MET A 313 12.60 -1.33 -3.17
CA MET A 313 13.27 -1.73 -1.94
C MET A 313 12.61 -2.97 -1.32
N PHE A 314 11.28 -3.10 -1.34
CA PHE A 314 10.58 -4.31 -0.87
C PHE A 314 10.99 -5.54 -1.70
N ILE A 315 11.08 -5.39 -3.02
CA ILE A 315 11.54 -6.47 -3.90
C ILE A 315 13.01 -6.81 -3.65
N TRP A 316 13.84 -5.80 -3.38
CA TRP A 316 15.26 -6.00 -3.05
C TRP A 316 15.43 -6.77 -1.73
N ILE A 317 14.66 -6.43 -0.69
CA ILE A 317 14.61 -7.15 0.59
C ILE A 317 14.24 -8.62 0.35
N ARG A 318 13.25 -8.88 -0.50
CA ARG A 318 12.85 -10.25 -0.90
C ARG A 318 14.02 -11.05 -1.49
N ALA A 319 14.89 -10.42 -2.26
CA ALA A 319 16.00 -11.09 -2.92
C ALA A 319 17.20 -11.37 -2.00
N THR A 320 17.35 -10.60 -0.92
CA THR A 320 18.58 -10.59 -0.11
C THR A 320 18.45 -11.33 1.21
N PHE A 321 17.28 -11.25 1.87
CA PHE A 321 17.10 -11.83 3.19
C PHE A 321 16.55 -13.26 3.12
N PRO A 322 17.03 -14.18 4.01
CA PRO A 322 16.43 -15.49 4.16
C PRO A 322 15.06 -15.39 4.83
N ARG A 323 14.21 -16.41 4.66
CA ARG A 323 12.88 -16.48 5.29
C ARG A 323 13.03 -16.64 6.81
N PHE A 324 12.22 -15.88 7.55
CA PHE A 324 12.11 -16.02 8.99
C PHE A 324 11.07 -17.09 9.38
N ARG A 325 11.32 -17.73 10.52
CA ARG A 325 10.37 -18.66 11.09
C ARG A 325 9.23 -17.92 11.81
N TYR A 326 8.03 -18.50 11.85
CA TYR A 326 6.84 -17.86 12.43
C TYR A 326 7.04 -17.33 13.85
N ASP A 327 7.67 -18.11 14.73
CA ASP A 327 7.97 -17.69 16.11
C ASP A 327 8.91 -16.47 16.18
N GLN A 328 9.87 -16.36 15.27
CA GLN A 328 10.76 -15.20 15.16
C GLN A 328 10.00 -13.96 14.71
N ILE A 329 9.11 -14.11 13.73
CA ILE A 329 8.26 -13.02 13.22
C ILE A 329 7.37 -12.49 14.33
N MET A 330 6.66 -13.35 15.04
CA MET A 330 5.80 -12.94 16.16
C MET A 330 6.58 -12.31 17.31
N ARG A 331 7.79 -12.82 17.61
CA ARG A 331 8.67 -12.22 18.61
C ARG A 331 9.14 -10.83 18.21
N LEU A 332 9.48 -10.62 16.94
CA LEU A 332 9.90 -9.33 16.40
C LEU A 332 8.79 -8.28 16.55
N GLY A 333 7.56 -8.60 16.15
CA GLY A 333 6.40 -7.70 16.28
C GLY A 333 6.12 -7.34 17.74
N TRP A 334 5.86 -8.34 18.59
CA TRP A 334 5.40 -8.12 19.96
C TRP A 334 6.48 -7.68 20.93
N LYS A 335 7.70 -8.25 20.84
CA LYS A 335 8.76 -7.98 21.83
C LYS A 335 9.70 -6.85 21.45
N ILE A 336 9.75 -6.47 20.16
CA ILE A 336 10.67 -5.43 19.68
C ILE A 336 9.90 -4.23 19.14
N PHE A 337 9.04 -4.42 18.13
CA PHE A 337 8.43 -3.27 17.44
C PHE A 337 7.44 -2.52 18.29
N ILE A 338 6.50 -3.20 18.95
CA ILE A 338 5.52 -2.55 19.81
C ILE A 338 6.21 -1.79 20.97
N PRO A 339 7.14 -2.37 21.75
CA PRO A 339 7.86 -1.63 22.79
C PRO A 339 8.68 -0.45 22.22
N VAL A 340 9.38 -0.63 21.12
CA VAL A 340 10.18 0.44 20.49
C VAL A 340 9.29 1.61 20.09
N THR A 341 8.16 1.34 19.42
CA THR A 341 7.24 2.39 18.99
C THR A 341 6.60 3.13 20.18
N LEU A 342 6.23 2.42 21.25
CA LEU A 342 5.71 3.03 22.47
C LEU A 342 6.74 3.93 23.16
N VAL A 343 7.97 3.46 23.32
CA VAL A 343 9.07 4.26 23.91
C VAL A 343 9.35 5.50 23.05
N TRP A 344 9.38 5.31 21.72
CA TRP A 344 9.63 6.44 20.82
C TRP A 344 8.50 7.47 20.82
N LEU A 345 7.25 7.03 20.98
CA LEU A 345 6.10 7.93 21.16
C LEU A 345 6.28 8.83 22.38
N LEU A 346 6.75 8.28 23.49
CA LEU A 346 7.06 9.08 24.70
C LEU A 346 8.22 10.05 24.48
N ILE A 347 9.29 9.59 23.78
CA ILE A 347 10.45 10.44 23.46
C ILE A 347 10.02 11.62 22.58
N VAL A 348 9.25 11.38 21.54
CA VAL A 348 8.76 12.44 20.63
C VAL A 348 7.80 13.37 21.37
N GLY A 349 6.92 12.85 22.24
CA GLY A 349 6.06 13.68 23.09
C GLY A 349 6.86 14.63 23.98
N ALA A 350 7.89 14.15 24.64
CA ALA A 350 8.80 14.98 25.43
C ALA A 350 9.58 15.98 24.56
N TRP A 351 10.02 15.56 23.36
CA TRP A 351 10.73 16.42 22.41
C TRP A 351 9.88 17.60 21.92
N LEU A 352 8.61 17.36 21.60
CA LEU A 352 7.67 18.41 21.17
C LEU A 352 7.46 19.50 22.22
N HIS A 353 7.54 19.15 23.50
CA HIS A 353 7.45 20.11 24.61
C HIS A 353 8.78 20.76 25.00
N SER A 354 9.89 20.30 24.44
CA SER A 354 11.23 20.84 24.70
C SER A 354 11.48 22.15 23.92
N PRO A 355 12.43 23.00 24.37
CA PRO A 355 12.85 24.18 23.60
C PRO A 355 13.54 23.84 22.29
N TRP A 356 13.96 22.59 22.08
CA TRP A 356 14.66 22.09 20.88
C TRP A 356 13.72 21.40 19.89
N ASN A 357 12.47 21.81 19.89
CA ASN A 357 11.48 21.31 18.96
C ASN A 357 11.81 21.78 17.52
N ILE A 358 12.11 20.86 16.63
CA ILE A 358 12.48 21.11 15.23
C ILE A 358 11.26 21.26 14.31
N TRP A 359 10.05 20.98 14.80
CA TRP A 359 8.79 21.09 14.01
C TRP A 359 8.01 22.39 14.32
N LYS A 360 8.60 23.31 15.08
CA LYS A 360 8.02 24.63 15.35
C LYS A 360 8.21 25.58 14.18
#